data_a30bcdd321c2aa66c44928ab020afdbe
#
_entry.id   a30bcdd321c2aa66c44928ab020afdbe
#
_cell.length_a   1.000
_cell.length_b   1.000
_cell.length_c   1.000
_cell.angle_alpha   90.00
_cell.angle_beta   90.00
_cell.angle_gamma   90.00
#
_symmetry.space_group_name_H-M   'P 1'
#
loop_
_entity.id
_entity.type
_entity.pdbx_description
1 polymer ?
#
loop_
_entity_poly.entity_id
_entity_poly.type
_entity_poly.pdbx_seq_one_letter_code
_entity_poly.pdbx_strand_id
1 'polypeptide(L)'
;MYQMTDAAFAEARRYCIRHHTVVEVGCSLTGLDSRVLPSRAIELTAVFLDRNVSAILAQRPNATASPQHKQELAAIIHLCGAGPAKAFASRGFHLTAGERCGDHDVATYLARISAMKGEFLRLAAER
;
A
#
# COMPACT_ATOMS: atom_id res chain seq x y z
N MET A 1 -0.73 -15.71 0.45
CA MET A 1 -1.71 -15.14 -0.50
C MET A 1 -2.38 -13.94 0.12
N TYR A 2 -2.51 -12.87 -0.62
CA TYR A 2 -3.15 -11.65 -0.15
C TYR A 2 -4.66 -11.84 -0.07
N GLN A 3 -5.26 -11.43 1.05
CA GLN A 3 -6.71 -11.45 1.22
C GLN A 3 -7.22 -10.03 1.37
N MET A 4 -8.16 -9.67 0.52
CA MET A 4 -8.78 -8.36 0.51
C MET A 4 -10.23 -8.48 1.01
N THR A 5 -10.66 -7.54 1.85
CA THR A 5 -12.05 -7.50 2.30
C THR A 5 -12.97 -7.20 1.12
N ASP A 6 -14.25 -7.58 1.24
CA ASP A 6 -15.23 -7.30 0.19
C ASP A 6 -15.38 -5.80 -0.06
N ALA A 7 -15.35 -4.98 1.01
CA ALA A 7 -15.44 -3.54 0.86
C ALA A 7 -14.23 -2.97 0.13
N ALA A 8 -13.02 -3.42 0.47
CA ALA A 8 -11.81 -2.99 -0.21
C ALA A 8 -11.82 -3.42 -1.68
N PHE A 9 -12.27 -4.64 -1.95
CA PHE A 9 -12.39 -5.14 -3.31
C PHE A 9 -13.38 -4.31 -4.13
N ALA A 10 -14.56 -4.01 -3.55
CA ALA A 10 -15.59 -3.21 -4.23
C ALA A 10 -15.08 -1.81 -4.58
N GLU A 11 -14.29 -1.21 -3.71
CA GLU A 11 -13.67 0.09 -3.99
C GLU A 11 -12.58 -0.03 -5.06
N ALA A 12 -11.64 -0.95 -4.87
CA ALA A 12 -10.47 -1.07 -5.73
C ALA A 12 -10.82 -1.49 -7.15
N ARG A 13 -11.86 -2.31 -7.34
CA ARG A 13 -12.24 -2.81 -8.67
C ARG A 13 -12.68 -1.71 -9.64
N ARG A 14 -12.99 -0.52 -9.13
CA ARG A 14 -13.36 0.63 -9.96
C ARG A 14 -12.17 1.24 -10.67
N TYR A 15 -10.96 0.90 -10.24
CA TYR A 15 -9.71 1.51 -10.70
C TYR A 15 -8.83 0.49 -11.38
N CYS A 16 -7.91 1.00 -12.20
CA CYS A 16 -6.86 0.19 -12.78
C CYS A 16 -5.61 1.07 -12.95
N ILE A 17 -4.49 0.42 -13.29
CA ILE A 17 -3.22 1.11 -13.44
C ILE A 17 -2.90 1.18 -14.93
N ARG A 18 -2.70 2.40 -15.45
CA ARG A 18 -2.28 2.64 -16.82
C ARG A 18 -1.13 3.63 -16.83
N HIS A 19 -0.05 3.27 -17.51
CA HIS A 19 1.14 4.12 -17.59
C HIS A 19 1.62 4.58 -16.21
N HIS A 20 1.65 3.65 -15.25
CA HIS A 20 2.08 3.88 -13.86
C HIS A 20 1.17 4.85 -13.08
N THR A 21 -0.05 5.08 -13.57
CA THR A 21 -1.01 5.98 -12.93
C THR A 21 -2.31 5.24 -12.62
N VAL A 22 -2.86 5.47 -11.45
CA VAL A 22 -4.16 4.92 -11.06
C VAL A 22 -5.26 5.74 -11.72
N VAL A 23 -6.11 5.09 -12.50
CA VAL A 23 -7.23 5.73 -13.20
C VAL A 23 -8.53 4.97 -12.94
N GLU A 24 -9.65 5.66 -13.13
CA GLU A 24 -10.98 5.07 -12.97
C GLU A 24 -11.63 4.74 -14.31
N VAL A 25 -11.19 5.38 -15.38
CA VAL A 25 -11.80 5.26 -16.71
C VAL A 25 -11.09 4.20 -17.53
N GLY A 26 -11.86 3.42 -18.28
CA GLY A 26 -11.32 2.43 -19.21
C GLY A 26 -10.85 1.14 -18.55
N CYS A 27 -11.23 0.91 -17.31
CA CYS A 27 -10.93 -0.34 -16.62
C CYS A 27 -11.90 -1.42 -17.07
N SER A 28 -11.37 -2.60 -17.40
CA SER A 28 -12.20 -3.72 -17.83
C SER A 28 -12.99 -4.27 -16.65
N LEU A 29 -14.31 -4.32 -16.81
CA LEU A 29 -15.23 -4.92 -15.86
C LEU A 29 -15.63 -6.31 -16.35
N THR A 30 -14.67 -7.12 -16.74
CA THR A 30 -14.98 -8.50 -17.12
C THR A 30 -15.52 -9.21 -15.89
N GLY A 31 -16.60 -9.99 -16.09
CA GLY A 31 -17.33 -10.64 -15.01
C GLY A 31 -16.59 -11.79 -14.33
N LEU A 32 -15.32 -12.00 -14.65
CA LEU A 32 -14.48 -12.95 -13.94
C LEU A 32 -14.09 -12.34 -12.61
N ASP A 33 -14.15 -13.13 -11.56
CA ASP A 33 -13.70 -12.70 -10.25
C ASP A 33 -12.19 -12.45 -10.33
N SER A 34 -11.84 -11.17 -10.47
CA SER A 34 -10.46 -10.75 -10.68
C SER A 34 -9.55 -11.06 -9.50
N ARG A 35 -10.11 -11.43 -8.35
CA ARG A 35 -9.32 -11.82 -7.19
C ARG A 35 -8.58 -13.14 -7.40
N VAL A 36 -9.01 -13.98 -8.35
CA VAL A 36 -8.36 -15.26 -8.62
C VAL A 36 -7.22 -15.14 -9.63
N LEU A 37 -7.10 -14.01 -10.33
CA LEU A 37 -6.01 -13.76 -11.28
C LEU A 37 -4.87 -13.05 -10.56
N PRO A 38 -3.66 -13.64 -10.46
CA PRO A 38 -2.56 -13.03 -9.68
C PRO A 38 -2.22 -11.61 -10.11
N SER A 39 -2.15 -11.33 -11.41
CA SER A 39 -1.83 -10.00 -11.91
C SER A 39 -2.90 -8.98 -11.52
N ARG A 40 -4.18 -9.37 -11.58
CA ARG A 40 -5.27 -8.49 -11.18
C ARG A 40 -5.32 -8.29 -9.67
N ALA A 41 -5.02 -9.34 -8.90
CA ALA A 41 -4.95 -9.24 -7.45
C ALA A 41 -3.86 -8.26 -7.02
N ILE A 42 -2.69 -8.30 -7.66
CA ILE A 42 -1.60 -7.36 -7.41
C ILE A 42 -2.03 -5.93 -7.75
N GLU A 43 -2.67 -5.75 -8.91
CA GLU A 43 -3.17 -4.43 -9.32
C GLU A 43 -4.19 -3.88 -8.32
N LEU A 44 -5.15 -4.69 -7.89
CA LEU A 44 -6.17 -4.29 -6.92
C LEU A 44 -5.55 -3.90 -5.58
N THR A 45 -4.54 -4.66 -5.14
CA THR A 45 -3.82 -4.35 -3.90
C THR A 45 -3.10 -3.02 -4.02
N ALA A 46 -2.39 -2.80 -5.13
CA ALA A 46 -1.66 -1.56 -5.37
C ALA A 46 -2.61 -0.36 -5.41
N VAL A 47 -3.75 -0.50 -6.08
CA VAL A 47 -4.77 0.56 -6.13
C VAL A 47 -5.32 0.86 -4.74
N PHE A 48 -5.66 -0.19 -3.98
CA PHE A 48 -6.18 -0.03 -2.63
C PHE A 48 -5.20 0.74 -1.75
N LEU A 49 -3.93 0.35 -1.78
CA LEU A 49 -2.89 1.00 -0.98
C LEU A 49 -2.66 2.44 -1.44
N ASP A 50 -2.60 2.68 -2.75
CA ASP A 50 -2.43 4.03 -3.29
C ASP A 50 -3.55 4.96 -2.86
N ARG A 51 -4.79 4.50 -2.96
CA ARG A 51 -5.95 5.30 -2.56
C ARG A 51 -5.92 5.63 -1.08
N ASN A 52 -5.58 4.67 -0.24
CA ASN A 52 -5.51 4.89 1.21
C ASN A 52 -4.37 5.82 1.59
N VAL A 53 -3.20 5.67 0.98
CA VAL A 53 -2.06 6.57 1.21
C VAL A 53 -2.45 7.99 0.81
N SER A 54 -3.04 8.16 -0.37
CA SER A 54 -3.47 9.48 -0.87
C SER A 54 -4.49 10.12 0.07
N ALA A 55 -5.46 9.35 0.58
CA ALA A 55 -6.48 9.86 1.48
C ALA A 55 -5.87 10.35 2.80
N ILE A 56 -4.91 9.60 3.35
CA ILE A 56 -4.23 9.98 4.59
C ILE A 56 -3.43 11.25 4.39
N LEU A 57 -2.68 11.33 3.29
CA LEU A 57 -1.84 12.51 3.00
C LEU A 57 -2.68 13.75 2.70
N ALA A 58 -3.85 13.58 2.09
CA ALA A 58 -4.75 14.70 1.81
C ALA A 58 -5.27 15.39 3.08
N GLN A 59 -5.29 14.69 4.20
CA GLN A 59 -5.69 15.28 5.48
C GLN A 59 -4.57 16.12 6.11
N ARG A 60 -3.39 16.11 5.52
CA ARG A 60 -2.22 16.84 6.03
C ARG A 60 -1.54 17.59 4.89
N PRO A 61 -2.20 18.61 4.31
CA PRO A 61 -1.70 19.25 3.08
C PRO A 61 -0.35 19.95 3.25
N ASN A 62 0.04 20.28 4.49
CA ASN A 62 1.31 20.94 4.78
C ASN A 62 2.43 19.95 5.08
N ALA A 63 2.13 18.64 5.11
CA ALA A 63 3.14 17.63 5.38
C ALA A 63 3.77 17.17 4.07
N THR A 64 5.10 17.17 4.03
CA THR A 64 5.84 16.65 2.88
C THR A 64 6.19 15.18 3.13
N ALA A 65 5.66 14.30 2.28
CA ALA A 65 5.93 12.88 2.36
C ALA A 65 6.92 12.48 1.27
N SER A 66 8.04 11.90 1.66
CA SER A 66 9.00 11.33 0.72
C SER A 66 8.44 10.03 0.12
N PRO A 67 9.00 9.53 -1.01
CA PRO A 67 8.63 8.21 -1.51
C PRO A 67 8.79 7.11 -0.46
N GLN A 68 9.82 7.19 0.38
CA GLN A 68 10.03 6.24 1.47
C GLN A 68 8.89 6.29 2.49
N HIS A 69 8.45 7.50 2.87
CA HIS A 69 7.32 7.65 3.80
C HIS A 69 6.04 7.07 3.23
N LYS A 70 5.79 7.26 1.92
CA LYS A 70 4.61 6.70 1.26
C LYS A 70 4.64 5.18 1.26
N GLN A 71 5.80 4.59 1.04
CA GLN A 71 5.97 3.13 1.08
C GLN A 71 5.73 2.59 2.49
N GLU A 72 6.23 3.28 3.51
CA GLU A 72 6.00 2.90 4.90
C GLU A 72 4.53 2.99 5.27
N LEU A 73 3.85 4.07 4.83
CA LEU A 73 2.40 4.18 5.02
C LEU A 73 1.65 3.01 4.38
N ALA A 74 1.98 2.69 3.13
CA ALA A 74 1.35 1.57 2.43
C ALA A 74 1.56 0.26 3.19
N ALA A 75 2.76 0.02 3.66
CA ALA A 75 3.08 -1.18 4.44
C ALA A 75 2.27 -1.25 5.74
N ILE A 76 2.14 -0.13 6.45
CA ILE A 76 1.39 -0.07 7.69
C ILE A 76 -0.11 -0.25 7.44
N ILE A 77 -0.64 0.33 6.37
CA ILE A 77 -2.03 0.12 5.97
C ILE A 77 -2.30 -1.37 5.72
N HIS A 78 -1.39 -2.01 5.01
CA HIS A 78 -1.52 -3.44 4.69
C HIS A 78 -1.47 -4.31 5.94
N LEU A 79 -0.56 -4.02 6.85
CA LEU A 79 -0.33 -4.82 8.05
C LEU A 79 -1.32 -4.51 9.17
N CYS A 80 -1.62 -3.23 9.37
CA CYS A 80 -2.29 -2.71 10.57
C CYS A 80 -3.64 -2.05 10.29
N GLY A 81 -3.91 -1.68 9.03
CA GLY A 81 -5.10 -0.91 8.68
C GLY A 81 -4.86 0.60 8.70
N ALA A 82 -5.91 1.34 8.32
CA ALA A 82 -5.81 2.79 8.13
C ALA A 82 -5.63 3.57 9.44
N GLY A 83 -6.19 3.09 10.56
CA GLY A 83 -6.08 3.79 11.84
C GLY A 83 -4.63 3.97 12.30
N PRO A 84 -3.87 2.87 12.47
CA PRO A 84 -2.46 2.97 12.81
C PRO A 84 -1.63 3.75 11.78
N ALA A 85 -1.96 3.66 10.49
CA ALA A 85 -1.27 4.40 9.45
C ALA A 85 -1.50 5.92 9.60
N LYS A 86 -2.72 6.33 9.89
CA LYS A 86 -3.03 7.75 10.17
C LYS A 86 -2.25 8.26 11.37
N ALA A 87 -2.17 7.46 12.43
CA ALA A 87 -1.42 7.82 13.63
C ALA A 87 0.07 7.97 13.31
N PHE A 88 0.63 7.08 12.51
CA PHE A 88 2.02 7.16 12.06
C PHE A 88 2.28 8.46 11.30
N ALA A 89 1.43 8.80 10.34
CA ALA A 89 1.54 10.05 9.59
C ALA A 89 1.42 11.27 10.51
N SER A 90 0.54 11.21 11.50
CA SER A 90 0.34 12.28 12.48
C SER A 90 1.60 12.54 13.32
N ARG A 91 2.41 11.53 13.53
CA ARG A 91 3.65 11.63 14.29
C ARG A 91 4.84 12.03 13.40
N GLY A 92 4.60 12.53 12.19
CA GLY A 92 5.66 12.90 11.26
C GLY A 92 6.40 11.69 10.71
N PHE A 93 5.71 10.58 10.51
CA PHE A 93 6.25 9.31 10.01
C PHE A 93 7.27 8.67 10.96
N HIS A 94 6.95 8.72 12.25
CA HIS A 94 7.76 8.07 13.29
C HIS A 94 6.95 6.99 14.00
N LEU A 95 7.58 5.84 14.23
CA LEU A 95 6.99 4.76 15.00
C LEU A 95 7.14 5.05 16.49
N THR A 96 6.17 4.57 17.28
CA THR A 96 6.34 4.52 18.73
C THR A 96 7.22 3.31 19.08
N ALA A 97 7.92 3.39 20.20
CA ALA A 97 8.77 2.28 20.65
C ALA A 97 7.94 1.03 20.89
N GLY A 98 8.35 -0.08 20.29
CA GLY A 98 7.68 -1.37 20.46
C GLY A 98 6.31 -1.48 19.81
N GLU A 99 6.00 -0.62 18.84
CA GLU A 99 4.71 -0.64 18.15
C GLU A 99 4.46 -1.98 17.46
N ARG A 100 3.27 -2.56 17.68
CA ARG A 100 2.91 -3.86 17.15
C ARG A 100 1.51 -3.82 16.53
N CYS A 101 1.32 -4.69 15.53
CA CYS A 101 0.00 -4.98 14.96
C CYS A 101 -0.21 -6.49 15.06
N GLY A 102 -1.07 -6.91 15.99
CA GLY A 102 -1.20 -8.33 16.28
C GLY A 102 0.13 -8.90 16.76
N ASP A 103 0.59 -9.95 16.08
CA ASP A 103 1.86 -10.61 16.41
C ASP A 103 3.07 -9.97 15.71
N HIS A 104 2.84 -8.94 14.90
CA HIS A 104 3.90 -8.33 14.11
C HIS A 104 4.48 -7.10 14.78
N ASP A 105 5.82 -7.07 14.89
CA ASP A 105 6.56 -5.89 15.26
C ASP A 105 6.70 -4.99 14.03
N VAL A 106 6.16 -3.77 14.09
CA VAL A 106 6.07 -2.89 12.92
C VAL A 106 7.44 -2.49 12.42
N ALA A 107 8.36 -2.14 13.31
CA ALA A 107 9.72 -1.75 12.92
C ALA A 107 10.43 -2.88 12.17
N THR A 108 10.30 -4.11 12.67
CA THR A 108 10.89 -5.29 12.02
C THR A 108 10.28 -5.51 10.63
N TYR A 109 8.97 -5.36 10.52
CA TYR A 109 8.26 -5.51 9.26
C TYR A 109 8.74 -4.50 8.22
N LEU A 110 8.84 -3.23 8.61
CA LEU A 110 9.32 -2.18 7.70
C LEU A 110 10.78 -2.41 7.30
N ALA A 111 11.63 -2.87 8.21
CA ALA A 111 13.02 -3.19 7.90
C ALA A 111 13.12 -4.32 6.88
N ARG A 112 12.27 -5.35 6.98
CA ARG A 112 12.24 -6.44 6.01
C ARG A 112 11.80 -5.97 4.62
N ILE A 113 10.82 -5.10 4.56
CA ILE A 113 10.35 -4.53 3.29
C ILE A 113 11.48 -3.70 2.65
N SER A 114 12.18 -2.87 3.42
CA SER A 114 13.30 -2.08 2.91
C SER A 114 14.43 -2.96 2.39
N ALA A 115 14.75 -4.04 3.10
CA ALA A 115 15.77 -4.99 2.66
C ALA A 115 15.37 -5.68 1.36
N MET A 116 14.11 -6.08 1.25
CA MET A 116 13.57 -6.72 0.06
C MET A 116 13.60 -5.78 -1.13
N LYS A 117 13.22 -4.51 -0.92
CA LYS A 117 13.30 -3.48 -1.95
C LYS A 117 14.72 -3.29 -2.45
N GLY A 118 15.69 -3.23 -1.54
CA GLY A 118 17.10 -3.11 -1.88
C GLY A 118 17.58 -4.26 -2.76
N GLU A 119 17.16 -5.49 -2.44
CA GLU A 119 17.49 -6.68 -3.21
C GLU A 119 16.90 -6.62 -4.63
N PHE A 120 15.64 -6.22 -4.77
CA PHE A 120 15.02 -6.06 -6.08
C PHE A 120 15.71 -4.99 -6.92
N LEU A 121 16.11 -3.88 -6.31
CA LEU A 121 16.84 -2.82 -7.02
C LEU A 121 18.21 -3.31 -7.47
N ARG A 122 18.90 -4.09 -6.65
CA ARG A 122 20.19 -4.69 -7.01
C ARG A 122 20.03 -5.63 -8.21
N LEU A 123 19.04 -6.51 -8.17
CA LEU A 123 18.78 -7.45 -9.27
C LEU A 123 18.42 -6.72 -10.57
N ALA A 124 17.64 -5.65 -10.47
CA ALA A 124 17.28 -4.85 -11.66
C ALA A 124 18.50 -4.19 -12.29
N ALA A 125 19.47 -3.77 -11.48
CA ALA A 125 20.69 -3.14 -11.97
C ALA A 125 21.64 -4.11 -12.66
N GLU A 126 21.48 -5.41 -12.44
CA GLU A 126 22.31 -6.46 -13.05
C GLU A 126 21.85 -6.89 -14.46
N ARG A 127 20.75 -6.33 -14.95
CA ARG A 127 20.22 -6.64 -16.28
C ARG A 127 20.94 -5.84 -17.36
#